data_9fe54c8108a63b1418e4286e2cd71ff9
#
_entry.id   9fe54c8108a63b1418e4286e2cd71ff9
#
_cell.length_a   1.000
_cell.length_b   1.000
_cell.length_c   1.000
_cell.angle_alpha   90.00
_cell.angle_beta   90.00
_cell.angle_gamma   90.00
#
_symmetry.space_group_name_H-M   'P 1'
#
loop_
_entity.id
_entity.type
_entity.pdbx_description
1 polymer ?
#
loop_
_entity_poly.entity_id
_entity_poly.type
_entity_poly.pdbx_seq_one_letter_code
_entity_poly.pdbx_strand_id
1 'polypeptide(L)'
;AIIFDLGLSSFQLLDYTRGFSFKSKSKIDMNMGLASISAEYVLNNYSENNLKLILKLLGEESEAHKIVKNIIKARDVKKISTVSQLVEIIEKSKKKDYKKKINVCTKTFQALRIFVNKETSELINGITAATKFVKSGGKIIVISFHSIEDKIVKYYFTNYSKNKSNPSRYQPEEKKNEFIFFENYNKKIIKPSTDEIINNPPSRSAKLRFAIRNKNEFK
;
A
#
# COMPACT_ATOMS: atom_id res chain seq x y z
N ALA A 1 -11.19 -20.83 4.15
CA ALA A 1 -10.92 -19.46 3.73
C ALA A 1 -9.51 -19.05 4.13
N ILE A 2 -8.93 -18.10 3.39
CA ILE A 2 -7.69 -17.39 3.78
C ILE A 2 -8.05 -15.91 3.89
N ILE A 3 -7.62 -15.30 4.99
CA ILE A 3 -7.86 -13.88 5.26
C ILE A 3 -6.52 -13.15 5.32
N PHE A 4 -6.41 -12.07 4.54
CA PHE A 4 -5.31 -11.12 4.62
C PHE A 4 -5.81 -9.84 5.29
N ASP A 5 -5.23 -9.50 6.43
CA ASP A 5 -5.40 -8.21 7.09
C ASP A 5 -4.12 -7.41 6.88
N LEU A 6 -4.16 -6.47 5.93
CA LEU A 6 -2.96 -5.78 5.45
C LEU A 6 -2.61 -4.58 6.32
N GLY A 7 -1.37 -4.14 6.22
CA GLY A 7 -0.87 -2.93 6.86
C GLY A 7 -0.12 -3.19 8.16
N LEU A 8 -0.05 -2.15 8.99
CA LEU A 8 0.67 -2.15 10.26
C LEU A 8 -0.24 -2.50 11.42
N SER A 9 0.27 -3.30 12.35
CA SER A 9 -0.39 -3.49 13.65
C SER A 9 -0.28 -2.23 14.51
N SER A 10 -1.22 -2.08 15.46
CA SER A 10 -1.18 -0.98 16.45
C SER A 10 0.13 -0.97 17.23
N PHE A 11 0.68 -2.14 17.56
CA PHE A 11 1.97 -2.26 18.26
C PHE A 11 3.12 -1.67 17.44
N GLN A 12 3.17 -1.94 16.13
CA GLN A 12 4.22 -1.38 15.26
C GLN A 12 4.13 0.14 15.14
N LEU A 13 2.91 0.70 15.13
CA LEU A 13 2.69 2.15 15.08
C LEU A 13 3.01 2.85 16.41
N LEU A 14 2.76 2.19 17.54
CA LEU A 14 3.03 2.72 18.88
C LEU A 14 4.47 2.54 19.31
N ASP A 15 5.20 1.62 18.69
CA ASP A 15 6.64 1.51 18.88
C ASP A 15 7.36 2.64 18.11
N TYR A 16 7.52 3.75 18.80
CA TYR A 16 8.17 4.93 18.23
C TYR A 16 9.65 4.71 17.85
N THR A 17 10.30 3.65 18.33
CA THR A 17 11.71 3.37 18.02
C THR A 17 11.91 2.92 16.59
N ARG A 18 10.89 2.37 15.94
CA ARG A 18 10.93 1.80 14.59
C ARG A 18 10.72 2.81 13.46
N GLY A 19 10.31 4.03 13.77
CA GLY A 19 10.18 5.10 12.79
C GLY A 19 8.96 5.05 11.87
N PHE A 20 7.95 4.23 12.15
CA PHE A 20 6.71 4.16 11.36
C PHE A 20 5.79 5.38 11.60
N SER A 21 5.81 5.93 12.79
CA SER A 21 4.98 7.05 13.17
C SER A 21 5.68 8.39 12.93
N PHE A 22 5.04 9.32 12.25
CA PHE A 22 5.55 10.69 12.09
C PHE A 22 5.58 11.51 13.40
N LYS A 23 5.06 10.96 14.51
CA LYS A 23 5.20 11.52 15.86
C LYS A 23 6.50 11.07 16.55
N SER A 24 7.21 10.12 15.98
CA SER A 24 8.47 9.63 16.51
C SER A 24 9.58 10.68 16.40
N LYS A 25 10.55 10.61 17.31
CA LYS A 25 11.82 11.33 17.23
C LYS A 25 13.01 10.42 16.96
N SER A 26 12.77 9.12 16.82
CA SER A 26 13.79 8.09 16.63
C SER A 26 14.36 8.04 15.21
N LYS A 27 15.23 7.06 14.96
CA LYS A 27 15.75 6.75 13.62
C LYS A 27 14.63 6.40 12.64
N ILE A 28 14.85 6.71 11.36
CA ILE A 28 13.92 6.35 10.28
C ILE A 28 14.28 4.94 9.79
N ASP A 29 13.80 3.93 10.47
CA ASP A 29 14.04 2.55 10.05
C ASP A 29 12.94 2.05 9.11
N MET A 30 11.70 2.02 9.56
CA MET A 30 10.51 1.54 8.85
C MET A 30 10.60 0.07 8.39
N ASN A 31 11.50 -0.73 8.97
CA ASN A 31 11.67 -2.13 8.64
C ASN A 31 10.74 -3.00 9.51
N MET A 32 9.98 -3.90 8.88
CA MET A 32 9.10 -4.86 9.56
C MET A 32 9.84 -6.12 10.06
N GLY A 33 11.16 -6.20 9.86
CA GLY A 33 12.01 -7.27 10.35
C GLY A 33 12.65 -8.14 9.27
N LEU A 34 12.17 -8.10 8.02
CA LEU A 34 12.70 -8.91 6.92
C LEU A 34 13.37 -8.07 5.82
N ALA A 35 13.28 -6.74 5.89
CA ALA A 35 13.85 -5.87 4.88
C ALA A 35 15.37 -5.76 5.03
N SER A 36 16.08 -5.79 3.91
CA SER A 36 17.54 -5.63 3.84
C SER A 36 18.00 -4.17 3.92
N ILE A 37 17.08 -3.21 3.77
CA ILE A 37 17.34 -1.78 3.75
C ILE A 37 16.37 -1.04 4.67
N SER A 38 16.81 0.10 5.22
CA SER A 38 15.96 1.01 5.99
C SER A 38 15.49 2.19 5.17
N ALA A 39 14.47 2.90 5.65
CA ALA A 39 14.05 4.15 5.02
C ALA A 39 15.15 5.22 5.11
N GLU A 40 15.97 5.23 6.15
CA GLU A 40 17.17 6.07 6.25
C GLU A 40 18.12 5.83 5.07
N TYR A 41 18.39 4.56 4.75
CA TYR A 41 19.25 4.20 3.63
C TYR A 41 18.67 4.71 2.30
N VAL A 42 17.37 4.50 2.06
CA VAL A 42 16.68 4.95 0.85
C VAL A 42 16.78 6.47 0.67
N LEU A 43 16.51 7.24 1.73
CA LEU A 43 16.54 8.71 1.69
C LEU A 43 17.93 9.26 1.36
N ASN A 44 18.98 8.63 1.88
CA ASN A 44 20.34 9.14 1.76
C ASN A 44 21.09 8.64 0.52
N ASN A 45 20.73 7.47 -0.03
CA ASN A 45 21.55 6.83 -1.09
C ASN A 45 20.83 6.74 -2.45
N TYR A 46 19.50 6.87 -2.50
CA TYR A 46 18.78 6.75 -3.77
C TYR A 46 18.87 8.04 -4.59
N SER A 47 18.86 7.87 -5.92
CA SER A 47 18.85 9.00 -6.84
C SER A 47 17.56 9.82 -6.71
N GLU A 48 17.63 11.09 -7.12
CA GLU A 48 16.45 11.98 -7.14
C GLU A 48 15.28 11.36 -7.91
N ASN A 49 15.57 10.76 -9.08
CA ASN A 49 14.54 10.14 -9.91
C ASN A 49 13.90 8.94 -9.23
N ASN A 50 14.68 8.08 -8.58
CA ASN A 50 14.15 6.92 -7.87
C ASN A 50 13.28 7.34 -6.68
N LEU A 51 13.71 8.33 -5.89
CA LEU A 51 12.89 8.87 -4.81
C LEU A 51 11.56 9.45 -5.32
N LYS A 52 11.59 10.18 -6.45
CA LYS A 52 10.36 10.70 -7.08
C LYS A 52 9.40 9.56 -7.47
N LEU A 53 9.92 8.51 -8.09
CA LEU A 53 9.12 7.34 -8.47
C LEU A 53 8.51 6.66 -7.25
N ILE A 54 9.30 6.42 -6.20
CA ILE A 54 8.81 5.84 -4.95
C ILE A 54 7.65 6.67 -4.37
N LEU A 55 7.86 7.97 -4.17
CA LEU A 55 6.83 8.83 -3.57
C LEU A 55 5.59 8.96 -4.45
N LYS A 56 5.76 9.06 -5.77
CA LYS A 56 4.65 9.22 -6.72
C LYS A 56 3.84 7.92 -6.86
N LEU A 57 4.50 6.78 -7.04
CA LEU A 57 3.83 5.52 -7.34
C LEU A 57 3.30 4.82 -6.07
N LEU A 58 4.09 4.79 -4.99
CA LEU A 58 3.74 4.08 -3.76
C LEU A 58 3.07 4.98 -2.69
N GLY A 59 3.14 6.29 -2.84
CA GLY A 59 2.47 7.24 -1.95
C GLY A 59 1.30 7.97 -2.61
N GLU A 60 1.16 7.90 -3.93
CA GLU A 60 0.26 8.79 -4.68
C GLU A 60 0.49 10.26 -4.28
N GLU A 61 1.77 10.63 -4.07
CA GLU A 61 2.16 11.94 -3.56
C GLU A 61 2.25 12.96 -4.71
N SER A 62 1.34 13.93 -4.69
CA SER A 62 1.29 14.96 -5.73
C SER A 62 2.47 15.93 -5.68
N GLU A 63 3.01 16.19 -4.47
CA GLU A 63 4.13 17.10 -4.25
C GLU A 63 5.49 16.37 -4.24
N ALA A 64 5.56 15.13 -4.77
CA ALA A 64 6.76 14.29 -4.77
C ALA A 64 8.01 15.03 -5.25
N HIS A 65 7.89 15.84 -6.33
CA HIS A 65 9.01 16.59 -6.88
C HIS A 65 9.61 17.59 -5.87
N LYS A 66 8.76 18.36 -5.19
CA LYS A 66 9.23 19.36 -4.22
C LYS A 66 9.83 18.71 -2.98
N ILE A 67 9.17 17.64 -2.49
CA ILE A 67 9.65 16.89 -1.32
C ILE A 67 11.04 16.32 -1.61
N VAL A 68 11.19 15.65 -2.76
CA VAL A 68 12.46 15.02 -3.13
C VAL A 68 13.57 16.06 -3.34
N LYS A 69 13.28 17.18 -4.01
CA LYS A 69 14.24 18.28 -4.13
C LYS A 69 14.76 18.78 -2.78
N ASN A 70 13.89 18.87 -1.78
CA ASN A 70 14.28 19.27 -0.43
C ASN A 70 14.98 18.15 0.35
N ILE A 71 14.66 16.87 0.10
CA ILE A 71 15.41 15.72 0.63
C ILE A 71 16.85 15.76 0.11
N ILE A 72 17.04 15.93 -1.20
CA ILE A 72 18.39 16.01 -1.80
C ILE A 72 19.19 17.16 -1.17
N LYS A 73 18.63 18.37 -1.14
CA LYS A 73 19.29 19.53 -0.51
C LYS A 73 19.65 19.29 0.95
N ALA A 74 18.77 18.66 1.72
CA ALA A 74 18.99 18.41 3.14
C ALA A 74 20.12 17.38 3.35
N ARG A 75 20.12 16.28 2.59
CA ARG A 75 21.13 15.23 2.75
C ARG A 75 22.52 15.66 2.27
N ASP A 76 22.60 16.58 1.29
CA ASP A 76 23.86 17.15 0.84
C ASP A 76 24.56 17.98 1.94
N VAL A 77 23.77 18.53 2.89
CA VAL A 77 24.31 19.28 4.04
C VAL A 77 24.55 18.33 5.23
N LYS A 78 23.58 17.47 5.54
CA LYS A 78 23.66 16.54 6.66
C LYS A 78 22.76 15.33 6.41
N LYS A 79 23.28 14.13 6.73
CA LYS A 79 22.54 12.88 6.64
C LYS A 79 21.18 12.97 7.37
N ILE A 80 20.12 12.51 6.69
CA ILE A 80 18.77 12.46 7.25
C ILE A 80 18.64 11.13 8.01
N SER A 81 18.61 11.19 9.35
CA SER A 81 18.65 9.99 10.19
C SER A 81 17.43 9.85 11.11
N THR A 82 16.70 10.94 11.36
CA THR A 82 15.57 10.93 12.29
C THR A 82 14.24 11.25 11.60
N VAL A 83 13.17 10.70 12.18
CA VAL A 83 11.80 10.98 11.74
C VAL A 83 11.50 12.48 11.76
N SER A 84 11.92 13.19 12.81
CA SER A 84 11.70 14.64 12.94
C SER A 84 12.30 15.43 11.77
N GLN A 85 13.52 15.08 11.33
CA GLN A 85 14.15 15.70 10.16
C GLN A 85 13.34 15.50 8.89
N LEU A 86 12.85 14.27 8.65
CA LEU A 86 12.01 13.99 7.49
C LEU A 86 10.68 14.74 7.54
N VAL A 87 10.03 14.78 8.70
CA VAL A 87 8.77 15.54 8.91
C VAL A 87 8.98 17.00 8.57
N GLU A 88 10.04 17.62 9.10
CA GLU A 88 10.37 19.02 8.83
C GLU A 88 10.58 19.31 7.33
N ILE A 89 11.29 18.41 6.62
CA ILE A 89 11.49 18.52 5.17
C ILE A 89 10.16 18.44 4.43
N ILE A 90 9.27 17.52 4.80
CA ILE A 90 7.97 17.37 4.15
C ILE A 90 7.10 18.60 4.41
N GLU A 91 7.04 19.08 5.64
CA GLU A 91 6.24 20.25 6.01
C GLU A 91 6.71 21.53 5.29
N LYS A 92 8.02 21.72 5.14
CA LYS A 92 8.58 22.83 4.36
C LYS A 92 8.29 22.69 2.85
N SER A 93 8.09 21.47 2.35
CA SER A 93 7.85 21.21 0.94
C SER A 93 6.39 21.42 0.53
N LYS A 94 5.47 21.36 1.46
CA LYS A 94 4.02 21.38 1.22
C LYS A 94 3.37 22.64 1.77
N LYS A 95 2.45 23.20 1.02
CA LYS A 95 1.54 24.22 1.57
C LYS A 95 0.62 23.55 2.60
N LYS A 96 0.54 24.11 3.80
CA LYS A 96 -0.43 23.68 4.80
C LYS A 96 -1.84 23.90 4.27
N ASP A 97 -2.57 22.84 4.04
CA ASP A 97 -3.97 22.87 3.66
C ASP A 97 -4.80 22.43 4.88
N TYR A 98 -5.27 23.41 5.63
CA TYR A 98 -6.05 23.19 6.86
C TYR A 98 -7.39 22.48 6.63
N LYS A 99 -7.85 22.38 5.37
CA LYS A 99 -9.07 21.67 5.00
C LYS A 99 -8.85 20.17 4.89
N LYS A 100 -7.61 19.70 4.74
CA LYS A 100 -7.31 18.27 4.63
C LYS A 100 -7.22 17.62 6.00
N LYS A 101 -8.09 16.64 6.24
CA LYS A 101 -8.10 15.81 7.46
C LYS A 101 -6.88 14.85 7.58
N ILE A 102 -6.12 14.67 6.50
CA ILE A 102 -4.97 13.74 6.44
C ILE A 102 -3.69 14.53 6.69
N ASN A 103 -2.85 14.02 7.60
CA ASN A 103 -1.55 14.61 7.89
C ASN A 103 -0.68 14.68 6.62
N VAL A 104 0.03 15.78 6.44
CA VAL A 104 0.85 16.06 5.26
C VAL A 104 1.94 15.00 5.02
N CYS A 105 2.42 14.35 6.07
CA CYS A 105 3.47 13.33 6.01
C CYS A 105 2.95 11.94 5.59
N THR A 106 1.64 11.68 5.71
CA THR A 106 1.06 10.33 5.55
C THR A 106 1.49 9.65 4.25
N LYS A 107 1.38 10.32 3.12
CA LYS A 107 1.67 9.74 1.80
C LYS A 107 3.15 9.41 1.62
N THR A 108 4.03 10.29 2.08
CA THR A 108 5.49 10.09 2.01
C THR A 108 5.92 8.93 2.91
N PHE A 109 5.41 8.85 4.13
CA PHE A 109 5.69 7.74 5.05
C PHE A 109 5.15 6.42 4.52
N GLN A 110 3.93 6.41 3.99
CA GLN A 110 3.35 5.24 3.33
C GLN A 110 4.24 4.76 2.18
N ALA A 111 4.70 5.67 1.30
CA ALA A 111 5.55 5.31 0.17
C ALA A 111 6.85 4.65 0.60
N LEU A 112 7.55 5.23 1.58
CA LEU A 112 8.79 4.68 2.12
C LEU A 112 8.57 3.32 2.77
N ARG A 113 7.52 3.16 3.56
CA ARG A 113 7.15 1.91 4.22
C ARG A 113 6.89 0.79 3.21
N ILE A 114 6.03 1.07 2.23
CA ILE A 114 5.70 0.11 1.17
C ILE A 114 6.97 -0.31 0.41
N PHE A 115 7.85 0.65 0.11
CA PHE A 115 9.07 0.39 -0.63
C PHE A 115 10.05 -0.47 0.17
N VAL A 116 10.36 -0.07 1.41
CA VAL A 116 11.31 -0.76 2.31
C VAL A 116 10.87 -2.21 2.52
N ASN A 117 9.59 -2.44 2.79
CA ASN A 117 9.05 -3.76 3.12
C ASN A 117 8.55 -4.55 1.92
N LYS A 118 8.70 -4.02 0.69
CA LYS A 118 8.22 -4.67 -0.55
C LYS A 118 6.74 -5.08 -0.49
N GLU A 119 5.92 -4.32 0.24
CA GLU A 119 4.53 -4.69 0.58
C GLU A 119 3.68 -5.07 -0.64
N THR A 120 3.88 -4.39 -1.77
CA THR A 120 3.15 -4.70 -3.02
C THR A 120 3.52 -6.06 -3.60
N SER A 121 4.81 -6.42 -3.59
CA SER A 121 5.29 -7.72 -4.08
C SER A 121 4.85 -8.85 -3.15
N GLU A 122 4.96 -8.63 -1.83
CA GLU A 122 4.52 -9.60 -0.83
C GLU A 122 3.01 -9.84 -0.90
N LEU A 123 2.21 -8.79 -1.14
CA LEU A 123 0.76 -8.92 -1.34
C LEU A 123 0.45 -9.78 -2.58
N ILE A 124 1.10 -9.52 -3.72
CA ILE A 124 0.89 -10.29 -4.95
C ILE A 124 1.30 -11.74 -4.74
N ASN A 125 2.46 -12.00 -4.14
CA ASN A 125 2.95 -13.33 -3.84
C ASN A 125 2.01 -14.07 -2.89
N GLY A 126 1.55 -13.39 -1.84
CA GLY A 126 0.62 -13.94 -0.86
C GLY A 126 -0.72 -14.34 -1.48
N ILE A 127 -1.35 -13.45 -2.28
CA ILE A 127 -2.62 -13.77 -2.95
C ILE A 127 -2.42 -14.92 -3.97
N THR A 128 -1.30 -14.93 -4.68
CA THR A 128 -0.97 -16.00 -5.63
C THR A 128 -0.81 -17.34 -4.92
N ALA A 129 -0.08 -17.37 -3.81
CA ALA A 129 0.04 -18.56 -2.98
C ALA A 129 -1.30 -19.01 -2.43
N ALA A 130 -2.10 -18.08 -1.89
CA ALA A 130 -3.44 -18.37 -1.39
C ALA A 130 -4.34 -18.98 -2.48
N THR A 131 -4.23 -18.51 -3.72
CA THR A 131 -5.00 -19.06 -4.87
C THR A 131 -4.63 -20.50 -5.17
N LYS A 132 -3.37 -20.90 -4.94
CA LYS A 132 -2.93 -22.30 -5.09
C LYS A 132 -3.49 -23.20 -4.00
N PHE A 133 -3.51 -22.73 -2.75
CA PHE A 133 -3.83 -23.57 -1.59
C PHE A 133 -5.31 -23.60 -1.24
N VAL A 134 -6.10 -22.59 -1.60
CA VAL A 134 -7.53 -22.56 -1.29
C VAL A 134 -8.27 -23.58 -2.16
N LYS A 135 -9.04 -24.47 -1.51
CA LYS A 135 -9.87 -25.46 -2.19
C LYS A 135 -11.00 -24.80 -2.98
N SER A 136 -11.50 -25.50 -4.00
CA SER A 136 -12.70 -25.09 -4.76
C SER A 136 -13.85 -24.71 -3.82
N GLY A 137 -14.53 -23.61 -4.11
CA GLY A 137 -15.57 -23.01 -3.26
C GLY A 137 -15.05 -22.23 -2.05
N GLY A 138 -13.77 -22.36 -1.73
CA GLY A 138 -13.14 -21.58 -0.65
C GLY A 138 -12.97 -20.10 -1.00
N LYS A 139 -12.84 -19.25 0.01
CA LYS A 139 -12.77 -17.79 -0.14
C LYS A 139 -11.37 -17.27 0.19
N ILE A 140 -10.90 -16.32 -0.62
CA ILE A 140 -9.77 -15.46 -0.30
C ILE A 140 -10.37 -14.09 0.02
N ILE A 141 -10.10 -13.58 1.22
CA ILE A 141 -10.62 -12.33 1.75
C ILE A 141 -9.44 -11.41 2.02
N VAL A 142 -9.49 -10.18 1.52
CA VAL A 142 -8.42 -9.19 1.71
C VAL A 142 -9.01 -7.90 2.26
N ILE A 143 -8.47 -7.46 3.40
CA ILE A 143 -8.76 -6.16 4.00
C ILE A 143 -7.56 -5.26 3.71
N SER A 144 -7.79 -4.18 2.98
CA SER A 144 -6.79 -3.19 2.61
C SER A 144 -7.11 -1.83 3.24
N PHE A 145 -6.07 -1.02 3.52
CA PHE A 145 -6.23 0.27 4.20
C PHE A 145 -5.85 1.46 3.33
N HIS A 146 -5.27 1.24 2.17
CA HIS A 146 -4.97 2.31 1.19
C HIS A 146 -5.30 1.91 -0.25
N SER A 147 -5.27 2.91 -1.14
CA SER A 147 -5.71 2.78 -2.53
C SER A 147 -4.88 1.81 -3.36
N ILE A 148 -3.58 1.72 -3.09
CA ILE A 148 -2.66 0.89 -3.88
C ILE A 148 -2.93 -0.59 -3.62
N GLU A 149 -3.06 -1.00 -2.35
CA GLU A 149 -3.45 -2.37 -1.99
C GLU A 149 -4.79 -2.73 -2.65
N ASP A 150 -5.81 -1.88 -2.49
CA ASP A 150 -7.14 -2.11 -3.06
C ASP A 150 -7.11 -2.25 -4.60
N LYS A 151 -6.30 -1.43 -5.29
CA LYS A 151 -6.11 -1.53 -6.75
C LYS A 151 -5.48 -2.85 -7.16
N ILE A 152 -4.43 -3.30 -6.44
CA ILE A 152 -3.76 -4.58 -6.70
C ILE A 152 -4.73 -5.74 -6.53
N VAL A 153 -5.45 -5.79 -5.40
CA VAL A 153 -6.41 -6.85 -5.10
C VAL A 153 -7.55 -6.87 -6.12
N LYS A 154 -8.11 -5.69 -6.44
CA LYS A 154 -9.14 -5.55 -7.47
C LYS A 154 -8.65 -6.06 -8.81
N TYR A 155 -7.47 -5.64 -9.24
CA TYR A 155 -6.87 -6.05 -10.51
C TYR A 155 -6.69 -7.57 -10.56
N TYR A 156 -6.12 -8.15 -9.51
CA TYR A 156 -5.88 -9.60 -9.42
C TYR A 156 -7.20 -10.38 -9.50
N PHE A 157 -8.19 -10.07 -8.66
CA PHE A 157 -9.47 -10.76 -8.66
C PHE A 157 -10.23 -10.58 -9.99
N THR A 158 -10.19 -9.37 -10.59
CA THR A 158 -10.84 -9.12 -11.88
C THR A 158 -10.22 -9.93 -13.01
N ASN A 159 -8.89 -9.95 -13.09
CA ASN A 159 -8.19 -10.60 -14.19
C ASN A 159 -8.31 -12.12 -14.19
N TYR A 160 -8.42 -12.72 -13.01
CA TYR A 160 -8.52 -14.17 -12.84
C TYR A 160 -9.96 -14.65 -12.57
N SER A 161 -10.98 -13.81 -12.78
CA SER A 161 -12.39 -14.17 -12.67
C SER A 161 -13.09 -14.25 -14.03
N LYS A 162 -14.13 -15.09 -14.14
CA LYS A 162 -14.97 -15.25 -15.34
C LYS A 162 -15.71 -13.97 -15.75
N ASN A 163 -15.95 -13.07 -14.81
CA ASN A 163 -16.78 -11.88 -14.99
C ASN A 163 -15.99 -10.66 -15.54
N LYS A 164 -15.21 -10.83 -16.60
CA LYS A 164 -14.71 -9.68 -17.35
C LYS A 164 -15.88 -9.08 -18.14
N SER A 165 -16.35 -7.91 -17.73
CA SER A 165 -17.17 -7.08 -18.61
C SER A 165 -16.25 -6.49 -19.67
N ASN A 166 -16.59 -6.64 -20.96
CA ASN A 166 -15.89 -5.92 -22.03
C ASN A 166 -15.96 -4.41 -21.73
N PRO A 167 -14.85 -3.71 -21.66
CA PRO A 167 -14.81 -2.30 -21.25
C PRO A 167 -15.51 -1.38 -22.26
N SER A 168 -15.69 -1.80 -23.51
CA SER A 168 -16.40 -1.03 -24.54
C SER A 168 -16.84 -1.94 -25.69
N ARG A 169 -17.98 -1.63 -26.32
CA ARG A 169 -18.44 -2.28 -27.56
C ARG A 169 -17.51 -2.01 -28.76
N TYR A 170 -16.64 -1.02 -28.65
CA TYR A 170 -15.77 -0.53 -29.73
C TYR A 170 -14.29 -0.91 -29.54
N GLN A 171 -13.93 -1.59 -28.46
CA GLN A 171 -12.57 -2.09 -28.27
C GLN A 171 -12.50 -3.55 -28.74
N PRO A 172 -11.37 -3.95 -29.40
CA PRO A 172 -11.12 -5.34 -29.73
C PRO A 172 -11.22 -6.20 -28.45
N GLU A 173 -11.75 -7.42 -28.58
CA GLU A 173 -11.76 -8.36 -27.46
C GLU A 173 -10.32 -8.55 -26.98
N GLU A 174 -10.03 -8.10 -25.76
CA GLU A 174 -8.77 -8.46 -25.11
C GLU A 174 -8.69 -9.99 -25.05
N LYS A 175 -7.53 -10.56 -25.44
CA LYS A 175 -7.28 -12.00 -25.33
C LYS A 175 -7.73 -12.45 -23.95
N LYS A 176 -8.74 -13.32 -23.89
CA LYS A 176 -9.23 -13.92 -22.65
C LYS A 176 -8.05 -14.55 -21.96
N ASN A 177 -7.77 -14.17 -20.72
CA ASN A 177 -6.77 -14.87 -19.91
C ASN A 177 -7.17 -16.35 -19.87
N GLU A 178 -6.30 -17.24 -20.29
CA GLU A 178 -6.51 -18.70 -20.28
C GLU A 178 -6.70 -19.22 -18.86
N PHE A 179 -6.23 -18.47 -17.87
CA PHE A 179 -6.23 -18.85 -16.45
C PHE A 179 -7.33 -18.12 -15.69
N ILE A 180 -8.44 -18.81 -15.46
CA ILE A 180 -9.54 -18.33 -14.62
C ILE A 180 -9.53 -19.15 -13.33
N PHE A 181 -9.23 -18.51 -12.21
CA PHE A 181 -9.12 -19.15 -10.90
C PHE A 181 -10.30 -18.86 -9.96
N PHE A 182 -11.07 -17.83 -10.26
CA PHE A 182 -12.20 -17.44 -9.44
C PHE A 182 -13.52 -17.57 -10.19
N GLU A 183 -14.49 -18.14 -9.52
CA GLU A 183 -15.87 -18.24 -10.00
C GLU A 183 -16.55 -16.89 -9.92
N ASN A 184 -16.34 -16.19 -8.78
CA ASN A 184 -16.93 -14.90 -8.49
C ASN A 184 -16.01 -14.07 -7.56
N TYR A 185 -16.19 -12.75 -7.58
CA TYR A 185 -15.58 -11.80 -6.64
C TYR A 185 -16.51 -10.61 -6.42
N ASN A 186 -16.37 -9.92 -5.29
CA ASN A 186 -17.16 -8.72 -5.03
C ASN A 186 -16.64 -7.53 -5.84
N LYS A 187 -17.42 -7.05 -6.80
CA LYS A 187 -17.08 -5.85 -7.62
C LYS A 187 -17.05 -4.58 -6.76
N LYS A 188 -18.04 -4.41 -5.88
CA LYS A 188 -18.13 -3.30 -4.93
C LYS A 188 -17.37 -3.64 -3.67
N ILE A 189 -16.56 -2.69 -3.17
CA ILE A 189 -15.88 -2.83 -1.89
C ILE A 189 -16.90 -2.86 -0.74
N ILE A 190 -16.62 -3.68 0.26
CA ILE A 190 -17.33 -3.64 1.54
C ILE A 190 -16.53 -2.70 2.45
N LYS A 191 -17.23 -1.72 3.00
CA LYS A 191 -16.66 -0.72 3.93
C LYS A 191 -17.20 -0.98 5.33
N PRO A 192 -16.48 -0.54 6.38
CA PRO A 192 -17.00 -0.62 7.75
C PRO A 192 -18.27 0.20 7.90
N SER A 193 -19.14 -0.22 8.81
CA SER A 193 -20.32 0.54 9.21
C SER A 193 -19.93 1.80 10.00
N THR A 194 -20.88 2.70 10.18
CA THR A 194 -20.69 3.88 11.03
C THR A 194 -20.35 3.49 12.47
N ASP A 195 -21.05 2.47 13.00
CA ASP A 195 -20.84 1.97 14.36
C ASP A 195 -19.45 1.33 14.52
N GLU A 196 -19.01 0.56 13.52
CA GLU A 196 -17.64 0.04 13.50
C GLU A 196 -16.61 1.17 13.55
N ILE A 197 -16.80 2.25 12.77
CA ILE A 197 -15.87 3.38 12.74
C ILE A 197 -15.84 4.13 14.07
N ILE A 198 -16.98 4.23 14.76
CA ILE A 198 -17.08 4.87 16.07
C ILE A 198 -16.31 4.05 17.12
N ASN A 199 -16.56 2.74 17.14
CA ASN A 199 -15.97 1.82 18.13
C ASN A 199 -14.51 1.49 17.82
N ASN A 200 -14.12 1.52 16.53
CA ASN A 200 -12.79 1.18 16.03
C ASN A 200 -12.33 2.21 14.97
N PRO A 201 -11.93 3.43 15.37
CA PRO A 201 -11.57 4.52 14.45
C PRO A 201 -10.51 4.16 13.38
N PRO A 202 -9.54 3.27 13.62
CA PRO A 202 -8.59 2.82 12.59
C PRO A 202 -9.26 2.13 11.41
N SER A 203 -10.43 1.50 11.59
CA SER A 203 -11.18 0.80 10.53
C SER A 203 -11.71 1.71 9.43
N ARG A 204 -11.79 3.03 9.66
CA ARG A 204 -12.38 4.02 8.70
C ARG A 204 -11.86 3.93 7.27
N SER A 205 -10.62 3.46 7.09
CA SER A 205 -9.98 3.33 5.78
C SER A 205 -10.05 1.92 5.22
N ALA A 206 -10.59 0.97 5.98
CA ALA A 206 -10.66 -0.44 5.60
C ALA A 206 -11.56 -0.64 4.36
N LYS A 207 -11.10 -1.52 3.48
CA LYS A 207 -11.80 -1.93 2.27
C LYS A 207 -11.67 -3.44 2.16
N LEU A 208 -12.78 -4.16 2.26
CA LEU A 208 -12.79 -5.60 2.15
C LEU A 208 -13.14 -6.02 0.72
N ARG A 209 -12.31 -6.90 0.17
CA ARG A 209 -12.59 -7.63 -1.05
C ARG A 209 -12.49 -9.12 -0.81
N PHE A 210 -13.29 -9.90 -1.54
CA PHE A 210 -13.17 -11.35 -1.55
C PHE A 210 -13.36 -11.92 -2.94
N ALA A 211 -12.79 -13.11 -3.15
CA ALA A 211 -13.03 -13.91 -4.34
C ALA A 211 -13.28 -15.38 -3.92
N ILE A 212 -14.08 -16.08 -4.72
CA ILE A 212 -14.44 -17.49 -4.51
C ILE A 212 -13.65 -18.33 -5.51
N ARG A 213 -12.88 -19.29 -5.03
CA ARG A 213 -12.05 -20.20 -5.83
C ARG A 213 -12.95 -21.12 -6.65
N ASN A 214 -12.66 -21.22 -7.96
CA ASN A 214 -13.33 -22.18 -8.84
C ASN A 214 -12.68 -23.58 -8.77
N LYS A 215 -13.11 -24.48 -9.66
CA LYS A 215 -12.60 -25.86 -9.75
C LYS A 215 -11.32 -26.00 -10.59
N ASN A 216 -10.89 -24.93 -11.29
CA ASN A 216 -9.74 -25.04 -12.20
C ASN A 216 -8.44 -25.19 -11.41
N GLU A 217 -7.55 -26.04 -11.88
CA GLU A 217 -6.23 -26.20 -11.29
C GLU A 217 -5.37 -24.96 -11.53
N PHE A 218 -4.48 -24.70 -10.60
CA PHE A 218 -3.45 -23.68 -10.73
C PHE A 218 -2.22 -24.37 -11.35
N LYS A 219 -2.08 -24.26 -12.66
CA LYS A 219 -0.90 -24.79 -13.37
C LYS A 219 0.30 -23.86 -13.20
#